data_4594135c8d38f1fe1171a20a01617e1b
#
_entry.id   4594135c8d38f1fe1171a20a01617e1b
#
_cell.length_a   1.000
_cell.length_b   1.000
_cell.length_c   1.000
_cell.angle_alpha   90.00
_cell.angle_beta   90.00
_cell.angle_gamma   90.00
#
_symmetry.space_group_name_H-M   'P 1'
#
loop_
_entity.id
_entity.type
_entity.pdbx_description
1 polymer ?
#
loop_
_entity_poly.entity_id
_entity_poly.type
_entity_poly.pdbx_seq_one_letter_code
_entity_poly.pdbx_strand_id
1 'polypeptide(L)'
;MNKTIGILAHVDCGKTTFCEQLLYHTNAIRKRGRVDNKDTFLDNHDIEKQRGITIFSEQATFKYNESNYYLIDTPGHIDFSPDMERSISIMDYAVIIISVIEKVQSHTKTVFRLLRKYNVPTIFFVNKIDREGANLDEVISDIKNSLTSDVINISDNLNLDLDNILSEDIIEFIAERDDYLFERYLEEDYDKDLWIDSIKKMVKESKIYPLMYGSALQDIGINEFIKRLDYLTHTNYNKEDDFIGKVYKVKYDDNKNRVTYIKALQGSIKVKDEVNYSQGNNVTEKINEISIYNSNNYTSVNEVYAGEVFAICGLSEAKIGDFVLSPNISKVNLDKLKVKNSLDRVPTLKSKVIFDNSLNIRDVLGYFYILNNEEPALNVVWDETLKEIHIHAMGKIQLEILKAIVKNRFNIDVEFGPCEILYKETIESETIGYGHFEPLGHYAEVHLRITPSDRNSGISFD
;
A
#
# COMPACT_ATOMS: atom_id res chain seq x y z
N MET A 1 1.01 21.71 -1.77
CA MET A 1 1.40 20.58 -0.89
C MET A 1 1.43 19.28 -1.69
N ASN A 2 2.27 18.28 -1.32
CA ASN A 2 2.25 16.95 -1.94
C ASN A 2 1.52 15.99 -1.02
N LYS A 3 0.52 15.26 -1.52
CA LYS A 3 -0.32 14.34 -0.73
C LYS A 3 -0.42 13.00 -1.44
N THR A 4 -0.08 11.89 -0.75
CA THR A 4 -0.27 10.53 -1.26
C THR A 4 -1.52 9.94 -0.64
N ILE A 5 -2.51 9.65 -1.47
CA ILE A 5 -3.82 9.14 -1.05
C ILE A 5 -4.00 7.72 -1.55
N GLY A 6 -4.21 6.78 -0.64
CA GLY A 6 -4.57 5.41 -1.00
C GLY A 6 -6.07 5.22 -1.10
N ILE A 7 -6.52 4.52 -2.13
CA ILE A 7 -7.92 4.09 -2.26
C ILE A 7 -7.99 2.58 -2.03
N LEU A 8 -8.73 2.19 -0.99
CA LEU A 8 -8.85 0.81 -0.55
C LEU A 8 -10.33 0.42 -0.50
N ALA A 9 -10.62 -0.80 -0.87
CA ALA A 9 -11.99 -1.30 -0.86
C ALA A 9 -12.00 -2.83 -0.85
N HIS A 10 -13.10 -3.42 -0.41
CA HIS A 10 -13.42 -4.79 -0.77
C HIS A 10 -13.76 -4.89 -2.26
N VAL A 11 -13.62 -6.07 -2.84
CA VAL A 11 -14.00 -6.34 -4.24
C VAL A 11 -15.44 -5.88 -4.48
N ASP A 12 -15.72 -5.35 -5.66
CA ASP A 12 -17.03 -4.85 -6.10
C ASP A 12 -17.62 -3.65 -5.33
N CYS A 13 -16.93 -3.04 -4.38
CA CYS A 13 -17.41 -1.81 -3.71
C CYS A 13 -17.43 -0.58 -4.61
N GLY A 14 -16.89 -0.68 -5.85
CA GLY A 14 -16.87 0.41 -6.83
C GLY A 14 -15.62 1.32 -6.73
N LYS A 15 -14.50 0.76 -6.27
CA LYS A 15 -13.21 1.44 -6.13
C LYS A 15 -12.74 2.08 -7.44
N THR A 16 -12.61 1.30 -8.51
CA THR A 16 -12.17 1.77 -9.83
C THR A 16 -13.09 2.86 -10.37
N THR A 17 -14.42 2.69 -10.24
CA THR A 17 -15.39 3.71 -10.66
C THR A 17 -15.22 5.01 -9.88
N PHE A 18 -14.94 4.92 -8.58
CA PHE A 18 -14.67 6.09 -7.73
C PHE A 18 -13.38 6.80 -8.17
N CYS A 19 -12.31 6.07 -8.43
CA CYS A 19 -11.04 6.63 -8.93
C CYS A 19 -11.22 7.34 -10.28
N GLU A 20 -11.96 6.74 -11.22
CA GLU A 20 -12.28 7.34 -12.54
C GLU A 20 -13.03 8.68 -12.39
N GLN A 21 -14.02 8.74 -11.49
CA GLN A 21 -14.76 9.97 -11.24
C GLN A 21 -13.85 11.05 -10.63
N LEU A 22 -13.04 10.66 -9.65
CA LEU A 22 -12.11 11.56 -8.97
C LEU A 22 -11.09 12.15 -9.96
N LEU A 23 -10.50 11.32 -10.82
CA LEU A 23 -9.56 11.76 -11.84
C LEU A 23 -10.24 12.64 -12.92
N TYR A 24 -11.49 12.38 -13.23
CA TYR A 24 -12.26 13.20 -14.17
C TYR A 24 -12.57 14.59 -13.60
N HIS A 25 -13.07 14.68 -12.38
CA HIS A 25 -13.39 15.97 -11.72
C HIS A 25 -12.15 16.85 -11.49
N THR A 26 -10.99 16.22 -11.36
CA THR A 26 -9.71 16.93 -11.25
C THR A 26 -9.04 17.22 -12.59
N ASN A 27 -9.71 16.93 -13.71
CA ASN A 27 -9.21 17.09 -15.07
C ASN A 27 -7.91 16.31 -15.35
N ALA A 28 -7.60 15.29 -14.57
CA ALA A 28 -6.47 14.39 -14.83
C ALA A 28 -6.72 13.48 -16.04
N ILE A 29 -7.98 13.13 -16.29
CA ILE A 29 -8.43 12.39 -17.46
C ILE A 29 -9.53 13.17 -18.20
N ARG A 30 -9.57 13.05 -19.52
CA ARG A 30 -10.55 13.74 -20.38
C ARG A 30 -11.88 13.02 -20.50
N LYS A 31 -11.88 11.71 -20.34
CA LYS A 31 -13.04 10.83 -20.48
C LYS A 31 -13.01 9.81 -19.35
N ARG A 32 -14.18 9.56 -18.76
CA ARG A 32 -14.36 8.52 -17.74
C ARG A 32 -14.35 7.14 -18.38
N GLY A 33 -13.52 6.24 -17.89
CA GLY A 33 -13.59 4.83 -18.21
C GLY A 33 -14.69 4.13 -17.42
N ARG A 34 -15.09 2.94 -17.87
CA ARG A 34 -16.01 2.05 -17.17
C ARG A 34 -15.45 0.64 -17.11
N VAL A 35 -15.56 0.00 -15.97
CA VAL A 35 -15.10 -1.39 -15.78
C VAL A 35 -15.82 -2.31 -16.78
N ASP A 36 -17.12 -2.13 -16.97
CA ASP A 36 -17.93 -2.91 -17.91
C ASP A 36 -17.45 -2.77 -19.38
N ASN A 37 -16.93 -1.61 -19.74
CA ASN A 37 -16.41 -1.33 -21.08
C ASN A 37 -14.93 -1.69 -21.23
N LYS A 38 -14.24 -2.04 -20.14
CA LYS A 38 -12.80 -2.36 -20.10
C LYS A 38 -11.90 -1.21 -20.58
N ASP A 39 -12.35 0.03 -20.41
CA ASP A 39 -11.67 1.25 -20.87
C ASP A 39 -11.23 2.17 -19.70
N THR A 40 -11.09 1.62 -18.50
CA THR A 40 -10.64 2.33 -17.31
C THR A 40 -9.18 2.78 -17.42
N PHE A 41 -8.87 3.91 -16.82
CA PHE A 41 -7.55 4.53 -16.87
C PHE A 41 -6.52 3.79 -15.99
N LEU A 42 -6.93 3.28 -14.82
CA LEU A 42 -6.04 2.63 -13.87
C LEU A 42 -5.89 1.12 -14.11
N ASP A 43 -6.97 0.39 -14.38
CA ASP A 43 -6.90 -1.04 -14.68
C ASP A 43 -6.42 -1.26 -16.12
N ASN A 44 -5.11 -1.19 -16.32
CA ASN A 44 -4.52 -1.17 -17.67
C ASN A 44 -4.13 -2.55 -18.20
N HIS A 45 -3.89 -3.50 -17.31
CA HIS A 45 -3.47 -4.84 -17.69
C HIS A 45 -4.64 -5.65 -18.25
N ASP A 46 -4.42 -6.36 -19.36
CA ASP A 46 -5.45 -7.19 -19.98
C ASP A 46 -6.07 -8.21 -19.03
N ILE A 47 -5.30 -8.69 -18.06
CA ILE A 47 -5.75 -9.63 -17.03
C ILE A 47 -6.77 -8.96 -16.09
N GLU A 48 -6.53 -7.70 -15.69
CA GLU A 48 -7.47 -6.91 -14.87
C GLU A 48 -8.75 -6.65 -15.63
N LYS A 49 -8.63 -6.21 -16.89
CA LYS A 49 -9.78 -5.96 -17.78
C LYS A 49 -10.63 -7.20 -18.07
N GLN A 50 -9.99 -8.36 -18.17
CA GLN A 50 -10.70 -9.63 -18.39
C GLN A 50 -11.46 -10.10 -17.17
N ARG A 51 -10.89 -9.89 -15.96
CA ARG A 51 -11.45 -10.36 -14.69
C ARG A 51 -12.32 -9.32 -14.01
N GLY A 52 -12.22 -8.04 -14.39
CA GLY A 52 -12.95 -6.93 -13.78
C GLY A 52 -12.52 -6.62 -12.34
N ILE A 53 -11.29 -6.97 -11.96
CA ILE A 53 -10.73 -6.72 -10.63
C ILE A 53 -9.36 -6.07 -10.74
N THR A 54 -9.05 -5.14 -9.85
CA THR A 54 -7.70 -4.57 -9.69
C THR A 54 -6.78 -5.60 -9.05
N ILE A 55 -5.65 -5.88 -9.70
CA ILE A 55 -4.66 -6.87 -9.29
C ILE A 55 -3.37 -6.19 -8.82
N PHE A 56 -2.96 -5.15 -9.52
CA PHE A 56 -1.73 -4.42 -9.27
C PHE A 56 -2.04 -3.06 -8.63
N SER A 57 -1.18 -2.62 -7.72
CA SER A 57 -1.25 -1.24 -7.25
C SER A 57 -0.78 -0.30 -8.36
N GLU A 58 -1.63 0.61 -8.79
CA GLU A 58 -1.30 1.59 -9.81
C GLU A 58 -1.34 3.01 -9.26
N GLN A 59 -0.55 3.89 -9.88
CA GLN A 59 -0.42 5.29 -9.49
C GLN A 59 -1.07 6.20 -10.53
N ALA A 60 -1.83 7.18 -10.05
CA ALA A 60 -2.25 8.33 -10.85
C ALA A 60 -1.87 9.64 -10.15
N THR A 61 -1.72 10.70 -10.92
CA THR A 61 -1.42 12.03 -10.39
C THR A 61 -2.45 13.03 -10.84
N PHE A 62 -2.84 13.92 -9.94
CA PHE A 62 -3.71 15.05 -10.26
C PHE A 62 -3.38 16.26 -9.40
N LYS A 63 -3.84 17.42 -9.84
CA LYS A 63 -3.76 18.66 -9.06
C LYS A 63 -5.16 19.10 -8.66
N TYR A 64 -5.27 19.53 -7.41
CA TYR A 64 -6.48 20.18 -6.92
C TYR A 64 -6.10 21.35 -6.02
N ASN A 65 -6.62 22.53 -6.31
CA ASN A 65 -6.15 23.79 -5.70
C ASN A 65 -4.60 23.89 -5.77
N GLU A 66 -3.94 24.14 -4.63
CA GLU A 66 -2.47 24.25 -4.52
C GLU A 66 -1.78 22.92 -4.18
N SER A 67 -2.52 21.81 -4.17
CA SER A 67 -2.01 20.49 -3.80
C SER A 67 -1.79 19.60 -5.02
N ASN A 68 -0.65 18.89 -5.01
CA ASN A 68 -0.39 17.76 -5.93
C ASN A 68 -0.79 16.47 -5.20
N TYR A 69 -1.58 15.66 -5.85
CA TYR A 69 -2.06 14.38 -5.33
C TYR A 69 -1.43 13.22 -6.08
N TYR A 70 -0.93 12.27 -5.33
CA TYR A 70 -0.47 10.96 -5.79
C TYR A 70 -1.49 9.94 -5.33
N LEU A 71 -2.37 9.53 -6.22
CA LEU A 71 -3.39 8.53 -5.97
C LEU A 71 -2.76 7.16 -6.13
N ILE A 72 -2.88 6.31 -5.12
CA ILE A 72 -2.48 4.91 -5.18
C ILE A 72 -3.74 4.06 -5.16
N ASP A 73 -4.05 3.46 -6.28
CA ASP A 73 -5.11 2.47 -6.39
C ASP A 73 -4.59 1.11 -5.96
N THR A 74 -5.25 0.44 -5.02
CA THR A 74 -4.76 -0.81 -4.44
C THR A 74 -5.63 -2.00 -4.82
N PRO A 75 -5.07 -3.22 -4.89
CA PRO A 75 -5.87 -4.43 -5.09
C PRO A 75 -6.93 -4.60 -4.03
N GLY A 76 -8.16 -4.96 -4.46
CA GLY A 76 -9.27 -5.23 -3.54
C GLY A 76 -9.36 -6.69 -3.07
N HIS A 77 -8.59 -7.61 -3.65
CA HIS A 77 -8.65 -9.03 -3.34
C HIS A 77 -7.58 -9.44 -2.33
N ILE A 78 -7.93 -10.34 -1.42
CA ILE A 78 -7.08 -10.78 -0.31
C ILE A 78 -5.77 -11.45 -0.77
N ASP A 79 -5.76 -12.12 -1.93
CA ASP A 79 -4.57 -12.77 -2.47
C ASP A 79 -3.46 -11.79 -2.85
N PHE A 80 -3.79 -10.49 -2.98
CA PHE A 80 -2.84 -9.41 -3.27
C PHE A 80 -2.55 -8.51 -2.07
N SER A 81 -2.88 -8.98 -0.86
CA SER A 81 -2.64 -8.23 0.39
C SER A 81 -1.19 -7.78 0.59
N PRO A 82 -0.13 -8.52 0.20
CA PRO A 82 1.23 -8.04 0.34
C PRO A 82 1.52 -6.77 -0.47
N ASP A 83 1.04 -6.65 -1.71
CA ASP A 83 1.17 -5.44 -2.52
C ASP A 83 0.39 -4.26 -1.93
N MET A 84 -0.84 -4.51 -1.46
CA MET A 84 -1.65 -3.53 -0.75
C MET A 84 -0.93 -3.02 0.51
N GLU A 85 -0.36 -3.91 1.34
CA GLU A 85 0.31 -3.52 2.59
C GLU A 85 1.56 -2.67 2.32
N ARG A 86 2.33 -2.99 1.26
CA ARG A 86 3.46 -2.15 0.82
C ARG A 86 2.99 -0.76 0.40
N SER A 87 1.91 -0.68 -0.35
CA SER A 87 1.32 0.59 -0.78
C SER A 87 0.82 1.43 0.40
N ILE A 88 0.18 0.80 1.41
CA ILE A 88 -0.23 1.47 2.66
C ILE A 88 0.96 2.16 3.34
N SER A 89 2.13 1.55 3.31
CA SER A 89 3.32 2.05 4.02
C SER A 89 3.87 3.38 3.53
N ILE A 90 3.36 3.91 2.42
CA ILE A 90 3.77 5.20 1.82
C ILE A 90 2.64 6.23 1.74
N MET A 91 1.44 5.89 2.20
CA MET A 91 0.28 6.77 2.15
C MET A 91 0.33 7.83 3.23
N ASP A 92 -0.06 9.06 2.89
CA ASP A 92 -0.29 10.13 3.85
C ASP A 92 -1.69 10.06 4.44
N TYR A 93 -2.65 9.65 3.63
CA TYR A 93 -4.05 9.41 3.99
C TYR A 93 -4.60 8.23 3.19
N ALA A 94 -5.63 7.61 3.72
CA ALA A 94 -6.32 6.52 3.05
C ALA A 94 -7.83 6.79 2.98
N VAL A 95 -8.44 6.33 1.90
CA VAL A 95 -9.90 6.32 1.72
C VAL A 95 -10.36 4.87 1.66
N ILE A 96 -11.22 4.47 2.58
CA ILE A 96 -11.86 3.16 2.53
C ILE A 96 -13.24 3.32 1.92
N ILE A 97 -13.46 2.68 0.78
CA ILE A 97 -14.77 2.64 0.12
C ILE A 97 -15.56 1.44 0.64
N ILE A 98 -16.76 1.70 1.12
CA ILE A 98 -17.68 0.69 1.65
C ILE A 98 -18.97 0.74 0.81
N SER A 99 -19.45 -0.40 0.34
CA SER A 99 -20.74 -0.49 -0.35
C SER A 99 -21.87 -0.41 0.67
N VAL A 100 -22.88 0.46 0.42
CA VAL A 100 -24.05 0.59 1.29
C VAL A 100 -24.84 -0.72 1.42
N ILE A 101 -24.79 -1.58 0.40
CA ILE A 101 -25.48 -2.86 0.37
C ILE A 101 -24.70 -3.96 1.11
N GLU A 102 -23.39 -4.03 0.85
CA GLU A 102 -22.54 -5.12 1.39
C GLU A 102 -22.02 -4.84 2.79
N LYS A 103 -22.09 -3.57 3.24
CA LYS A 103 -21.62 -3.10 4.56
C LYS A 103 -20.16 -3.44 4.83
N VAL A 104 -19.77 -3.60 6.10
CA VAL A 104 -18.39 -3.89 6.50
C VAL A 104 -18.06 -5.37 6.30
N GLN A 105 -17.18 -5.66 5.35
CA GLN A 105 -16.74 -7.02 5.05
C GLN A 105 -15.48 -7.38 5.87
N SER A 106 -15.15 -8.67 5.95
CA SER A 106 -13.95 -9.15 6.66
C SER A 106 -12.66 -8.54 6.12
N HIS A 107 -12.60 -8.32 4.80
CA HIS A 107 -11.47 -7.65 4.17
C HIS A 107 -11.35 -6.18 4.61
N THR A 108 -12.46 -5.45 4.71
CA THR A 108 -12.52 -4.07 5.22
C THR A 108 -11.94 -3.98 6.65
N LYS A 109 -12.26 -4.94 7.53
CA LYS A 109 -11.70 -5.02 8.89
C LYS A 109 -10.18 -5.21 8.86
N THR A 110 -9.69 -6.05 7.95
CA THR A 110 -8.25 -6.29 7.78
C THR A 110 -7.53 -5.04 7.28
N VAL A 111 -8.08 -4.37 6.26
CA VAL A 111 -7.55 -3.12 5.71
C VAL A 111 -7.48 -2.04 6.79
N PHE A 112 -8.57 -1.83 7.53
CA PHE A 112 -8.62 -0.83 8.60
C PHE A 112 -7.58 -1.12 9.70
N ARG A 113 -7.41 -2.40 10.10
CA ARG A 113 -6.38 -2.78 11.06
C ARG A 113 -4.96 -2.48 10.56
N LEU A 114 -4.68 -2.72 9.28
CA LEU A 114 -3.38 -2.40 8.67
C LEU A 114 -3.15 -0.90 8.64
N LEU A 115 -4.13 -0.08 8.25
CA LEU A 115 -4.03 1.38 8.27
C LEU A 115 -3.71 1.90 9.67
N ARG A 116 -4.36 1.37 10.71
CA ARG A 116 -4.04 1.70 12.10
C ARG A 116 -2.63 1.28 12.50
N LYS A 117 -2.17 0.09 12.08
CA LYS A 117 -0.80 -0.39 12.35
C LYS A 117 0.26 0.56 11.78
N TYR A 118 0.00 1.11 10.59
CA TYR A 118 0.89 2.05 9.91
C TYR A 118 0.62 3.52 10.27
N ASN A 119 -0.32 3.78 11.19
CA ASN A 119 -0.75 5.13 11.58
C ASN A 119 -1.17 6.00 10.39
N VAL A 120 -1.86 5.42 9.41
CA VAL A 120 -2.38 6.15 8.25
C VAL A 120 -3.76 6.72 8.57
N PRO A 121 -3.93 8.04 8.59
CA PRO A 121 -5.23 8.70 8.76
C PRO A 121 -6.22 8.22 7.69
N THR A 122 -7.42 7.87 8.12
CA THR A 122 -8.39 7.19 7.26
C THR A 122 -9.69 7.96 7.17
N ILE A 123 -10.24 8.03 5.97
CA ILE A 123 -11.53 8.62 5.64
C ILE A 123 -12.42 7.51 5.06
N PHE A 124 -13.68 7.47 5.45
CA PHE A 124 -14.64 6.52 4.89
C PHE A 124 -15.48 7.17 3.78
N PHE A 125 -15.73 6.40 2.72
CA PHE A 125 -16.68 6.77 1.68
C PHE A 125 -17.70 5.65 1.49
N VAL A 126 -18.95 5.88 1.84
CA VAL A 126 -20.06 4.94 1.62
C VAL A 126 -20.60 5.13 0.22
N ASN A 127 -20.33 4.14 -0.64
CA ASN A 127 -20.67 4.16 -2.06
C ASN A 127 -21.98 3.42 -2.36
N LYS A 128 -22.53 3.64 -3.55
CA LYS A 128 -23.73 2.98 -4.10
C LYS A 128 -25.04 3.35 -3.38
N ILE A 129 -25.17 4.56 -2.85
CA ILE A 129 -26.42 5.02 -2.17
C ILE A 129 -27.63 5.07 -3.11
N ASP A 130 -27.42 5.00 -4.42
CA ASP A 130 -28.43 4.93 -5.48
C ASP A 130 -29.09 3.55 -5.61
N ARG A 131 -28.58 2.53 -4.93
CA ARG A 131 -29.09 1.17 -5.05
C ARG A 131 -30.36 0.96 -4.22
N GLU A 132 -31.28 0.16 -4.77
CA GLU A 132 -32.48 -0.25 -4.04
C GLU A 132 -32.11 -1.00 -2.75
N GLY A 133 -32.75 -0.65 -1.63
CA GLY A 133 -32.43 -1.16 -0.31
C GLY A 133 -31.22 -0.50 0.39
N ALA A 134 -30.70 0.60 -0.16
CA ALA A 134 -29.64 1.38 0.49
C ALA A 134 -30.15 1.97 1.81
N ASN A 135 -29.45 1.69 2.90
CA ASN A 135 -29.72 2.26 4.22
C ASN A 135 -28.41 2.77 4.84
N LEU A 136 -28.23 4.08 4.82
CA LEU A 136 -27.00 4.71 5.28
C LEU A 136 -26.81 4.55 6.80
N ASP A 137 -27.86 4.69 7.59
CA ASP A 137 -27.81 4.60 9.05
C ASP A 137 -27.35 3.21 9.51
N GLU A 138 -27.83 2.17 8.83
CA GLU A 138 -27.37 0.81 9.10
C GLU A 138 -25.89 0.63 8.82
N VAL A 139 -25.36 1.20 7.73
CA VAL A 139 -23.93 1.12 7.40
C VAL A 139 -23.10 1.91 8.41
N ILE A 140 -23.53 3.11 8.78
CA ILE A 140 -22.84 3.90 9.80
C ILE A 140 -22.81 3.14 11.14
N SER A 141 -23.91 2.53 11.52
CA SER A 141 -23.99 1.70 12.72
C SER A 141 -23.06 0.48 12.63
N ASP A 142 -23.00 -0.17 11.47
CA ASP A 142 -22.09 -1.32 11.25
C ASP A 142 -20.61 -0.88 11.32
N ILE A 143 -20.25 0.26 10.75
CA ILE A 143 -18.90 0.83 10.83
C ILE A 143 -18.55 1.12 12.30
N LYS A 144 -19.47 1.78 13.05
CA LYS A 144 -19.26 2.07 14.46
C LYS A 144 -19.06 0.82 15.32
N ASN A 145 -19.80 -0.23 15.05
CA ASN A 145 -19.74 -1.48 15.82
C ASN A 145 -18.55 -2.37 15.39
N SER A 146 -18.18 -2.36 14.10
CA SER A 146 -17.23 -3.33 13.54
C SER A 146 -15.80 -2.80 13.41
N LEU A 147 -15.62 -1.47 13.25
CA LEU A 147 -14.34 -0.83 13.02
C LEU A 147 -13.95 0.14 14.14
N THR A 148 -14.72 1.20 14.33
CA THR A 148 -14.45 2.23 15.34
C THR A 148 -15.69 3.09 15.61
N SER A 149 -15.91 3.45 16.88
CA SER A 149 -16.98 4.40 17.30
C SER A 149 -16.69 5.84 16.90
N ASP A 150 -15.44 6.17 16.58
CA ASP A 150 -14.97 7.55 16.34
C ASP A 150 -15.22 8.02 14.91
N VAL A 151 -16.33 7.59 14.33
CA VAL A 151 -16.76 7.96 12.97
C VAL A 151 -17.77 9.10 13.02
N ILE A 152 -17.52 10.12 12.21
CA ILE A 152 -18.38 11.29 12.06
C ILE A 152 -18.81 11.48 10.61
N ASN A 153 -20.13 11.57 10.37
CA ASN A 153 -20.66 11.91 9.05
C ASN A 153 -20.52 13.43 8.82
N ILE A 154 -19.75 13.77 7.80
CA ILE A 154 -19.48 15.16 7.43
C ILE A 154 -20.14 15.57 6.10
N SER A 155 -20.85 14.65 5.43
CA SER A 155 -21.50 14.96 4.15
C SER A 155 -22.56 16.03 4.24
N ASP A 156 -23.37 15.99 5.31
CA ASP A 156 -24.50 16.91 5.49
C ASP A 156 -24.13 18.11 6.37
N ASN A 157 -23.16 17.92 7.25
CA ASN A 157 -22.95 18.78 8.42
C ASN A 157 -21.74 19.71 8.28
N LEU A 158 -20.83 19.48 7.32
CA LEU A 158 -19.67 20.33 7.05
C LEU A 158 -19.86 21.09 5.73
N ASN A 159 -20.47 22.27 5.82
CA ASN A 159 -20.61 23.15 4.67
C ASN A 159 -19.39 24.10 4.58
N LEU A 160 -18.52 23.88 3.59
CA LEU A 160 -17.30 24.65 3.40
C LEU A 160 -17.50 25.96 2.64
N ASP A 161 -18.66 26.12 1.98
CA ASP A 161 -18.93 27.25 1.06
C ASP A 161 -19.64 28.44 1.75
N LEU A 162 -20.04 28.29 3.00
CA LEU A 162 -20.80 29.33 3.73
C LEU A 162 -20.16 29.70 5.06
N ASP A 163 -20.35 30.94 5.50
CA ASP A 163 -19.97 31.42 6.83
C ASP A 163 -20.72 30.71 7.99
N ASN A 164 -21.16 29.49 7.76
CA ASN A 164 -22.02 28.78 8.68
C ASN A 164 -21.23 28.19 9.85
N ILE A 165 -21.82 28.25 11.00
CA ILE A 165 -21.42 27.54 12.22
C ILE A 165 -21.41 26.04 11.93
N LEU A 166 -20.43 25.28 12.46
CA LEU A 166 -20.48 23.83 12.46
C LEU A 166 -21.78 23.36 13.12
N SER A 167 -22.32 22.23 12.65
CA SER A 167 -23.51 21.67 13.30
C SER A 167 -23.20 21.31 14.75
N GLU A 168 -24.20 21.42 15.62
CA GLU A 168 -24.09 21.11 17.04
C GLU A 168 -23.57 19.67 17.26
N ASP A 169 -24.06 18.73 16.46
CA ASP A 169 -23.60 17.33 16.48
C ASP A 169 -22.08 17.18 16.25
N ILE A 170 -21.50 17.99 15.33
CA ILE A 170 -20.04 17.98 15.08
C ILE A 170 -19.31 18.61 16.27
N ILE A 171 -19.79 19.72 16.78
CA ILE A 171 -19.19 20.44 17.91
C ILE A 171 -19.16 19.53 19.14
N GLU A 172 -20.27 18.91 19.50
CA GLU A 172 -20.38 17.98 20.63
C GLU A 172 -19.45 16.76 20.43
N PHE A 173 -19.48 16.14 19.25
CA PHE A 173 -18.64 15.00 18.94
C PHE A 173 -17.15 15.29 19.09
N ILE A 174 -16.70 16.48 18.70
CA ILE A 174 -15.30 16.91 18.81
C ILE A 174 -14.96 17.27 20.25
N ALA A 175 -15.86 17.98 20.93
CA ALA A 175 -15.67 18.37 22.34
C ALA A 175 -15.49 17.16 23.25
N GLU A 176 -16.25 16.09 23.07
CA GLU A 176 -16.12 14.83 23.83
C GLU A 176 -14.73 14.18 23.73
N ARG A 177 -13.88 14.59 22.78
CA ARG A 177 -12.58 13.99 22.48
C ARG A 177 -11.38 14.88 22.80
N ASP A 178 -11.63 16.07 23.33
CA ASP A 178 -10.58 17.02 23.69
C ASP A 178 -11.03 17.85 24.90
N ASP A 179 -10.36 17.70 26.03
CA ASP A 179 -10.74 18.33 27.31
C ASP A 179 -10.81 19.87 27.22
N TYR A 180 -9.90 20.48 26.45
CA TYR A 180 -9.88 21.93 26.26
C TYR A 180 -11.08 22.40 25.44
N LEU A 181 -11.45 21.69 24.38
CA LEU A 181 -12.64 22.02 23.57
C LEU A 181 -13.94 21.74 24.35
N PHE A 182 -13.91 20.73 25.21
CA PHE A 182 -15.05 20.42 26.06
C PHE A 182 -15.35 21.56 27.06
N GLU A 183 -14.32 22.13 27.70
CA GLU A 183 -14.48 23.32 28.57
C GLU A 183 -15.06 24.49 27.80
N ARG A 184 -14.55 24.80 26.61
CA ARG A 184 -15.07 25.89 25.76
C ARG A 184 -16.50 25.65 25.29
N TYR A 185 -16.84 24.38 25.00
CA TYR A 185 -18.22 24.03 24.65
C TYR A 185 -19.20 24.31 25.78
N LEU A 186 -18.81 23.99 27.02
CA LEU A 186 -19.62 24.28 28.20
C LEU A 186 -19.76 25.80 28.50
N GLU A 187 -18.76 26.58 28.12
CA GLU A 187 -18.78 28.06 28.29
C GLU A 187 -19.48 28.78 27.12
N GLU A 188 -20.02 28.04 26.15
CA GLU A 188 -20.62 28.56 24.91
C GLU A 188 -19.66 29.44 24.09
N ASP A 189 -18.34 29.25 24.27
CA ASP A 189 -17.28 29.98 23.57
C ASP A 189 -16.91 29.27 22.27
N TYR A 190 -17.59 29.65 21.19
CA TYR A 190 -17.38 29.06 19.87
C TYR A 190 -16.44 29.90 19.00
N ASP A 191 -15.31 29.28 18.58
CA ASP A 191 -14.38 29.82 17.61
C ASP A 191 -14.24 28.82 16.44
N LYS A 192 -14.82 29.15 15.30
CA LYS A 192 -14.88 28.28 14.12
C LYS A 192 -13.50 27.80 13.67
N ASP A 193 -12.51 28.68 13.64
CA ASP A 193 -11.17 28.32 13.12
C ASP A 193 -10.46 27.34 14.06
N LEU A 194 -10.59 27.54 15.36
CA LEU A 194 -10.06 26.62 16.36
C LEU A 194 -10.69 25.22 16.24
N TRP A 195 -12.01 25.14 16.09
CA TRP A 195 -12.72 23.87 15.94
C TRP A 195 -12.32 23.15 14.67
N ILE A 196 -12.22 23.86 13.55
CA ILE A 196 -11.78 23.28 12.26
C ILE A 196 -10.33 22.77 12.31
N ASP A 197 -9.44 23.56 12.92
CA ASP A 197 -8.04 23.13 13.07
C ASP A 197 -7.92 21.92 14.00
N SER A 198 -8.76 21.84 15.03
CA SER A 198 -8.86 20.67 15.89
C SER A 198 -9.37 19.44 15.14
N ILE A 199 -10.38 19.59 14.28
CA ILE A 199 -10.86 18.50 13.40
C ILE A 199 -9.71 18.00 12.51
N LYS A 200 -8.98 18.89 11.83
CA LYS A 200 -7.84 18.53 10.97
C LYS A 200 -6.75 17.79 11.75
N LYS A 201 -6.45 18.27 12.96
CA LYS A 201 -5.48 17.63 13.85
C LYS A 201 -5.94 16.24 14.29
N MET A 202 -7.18 16.09 14.73
CA MET A 202 -7.74 14.81 15.14
C MET A 202 -7.81 13.80 13.99
N VAL A 203 -8.15 14.24 12.78
CA VAL A 203 -8.09 13.39 11.57
C VAL A 203 -6.66 12.92 11.33
N LYS A 204 -5.69 13.84 11.37
CA LYS A 204 -4.27 13.52 11.15
C LYS A 204 -3.71 12.55 12.19
N GLU A 205 -4.17 12.66 13.44
CA GLU A 205 -3.78 11.80 14.55
C GLU A 205 -4.60 10.49 14.61
N SER A 206 -5.50 10.25 13.64
CA SER A 206 -6.41 9.09 13.61
C SER A 206 -7.27 8.95 14.88
N LYS A 207 -7.62 10.06 15.52
CA LYS A 207 -8.54 10.11 16.66
C LYS A 207 -9.99 10.11 16.21
N ILE A 208 -10.27 10.68 15.04
CA ILE A 208 -11.58 10.69 14.41
C ILE A 208 -11.48 10.27 12.95
N TYR A 209 -12.56 9.73 12.43
CA TYR A 209 -12.65 9.18 11.08
C TYR A 209 -13.81 9.82 10.33
N PRO A 210 -13.54 10.82 9.45
CA PRO A 210 -14.59 11.43 8.64
C PRO A 210 -15.25 10.39 7.73
N LEU A 211 -16.59 10.44 7.65
CA LEU A 211 -17.38 9.62 6.75
C LEU A 211 -18.13 10.53 5.78
N MET A 212 -18.03 10.17 4.51
CA MET A 212 -18.81 10.77 3.41
C MET A 212 -19.53 9.68 2.65
N TYR A 213 -20.54 10.05 1.88
CA TYR A 213 -21.30 9.09 1.08
C TYR A 213 -21.68 9.64 -0.28
N GLY A 214 -21.98 8.73 -1.19
CA GLY A 214 -22.36 9.09 -2.56
C GLY A 214 -22.57 7.88 -3.45
N SER A 215 -22.65 8.14 -4.75
CA SER A 215 -22.66 7.13 -5.79
C SER A 215 -21.64 7.45 -6.86
N ALA A 216 -20.56 6.67 -6.90
CA ALA A 216 -19.54 6.83 -7.92
C ALA A 216 -20.08 6.59 -9.33
N LEU A 217 -21.05 5.67 -9.51
CA LEU A 217 -21.66 5.37 -10.80
C LEU A 217 -22.53 6.54 -11.29
N GLN A 218 -23.28 7.15 -10.39
CA GLN A 218 -24.21 8.27 -10.72
C GLN A 218 -23.53 9.65 -10.57
N ASP A 219 -22.23 9.69 -10.22
CA ASP A 219 -21.49 10.93 -9.99
C ASP A 219 -22.07 11.81 -8.86
N ILE A 220 -22.58 11.17 -7.81
CA ILE A 220 -23.17 11.85 -6.66
C ILE A 220 -22.15 11.91 -5.53
N GLY A 221 -21.90 13.10 -4.97
CA GLY A 221 -21.06 13.31 -3.79
C GLY A 221 -19.55 13.30 -4.06
N ILE A 222 -19.08 13.08 -5.30
CA ILE A 222 -17.65 12.98 -5.60
C ILE A 222 -16.95 14.35 -5.56
N ASN A 223 -17.58 15.35 -6.13
CA ASN A 223 -17.03 16.72 -6.12
C ASN A 223 -16.95 17.29 -4.70
N GLU A 224 -17.98 17.06 -3.89
CA GLU A 224 -18.03 17.43 -2.47
C GLU A 224 -16.95 16.66 -1.68
N PHE A 225 -16.75 15.38 -2.02
CA PHE A 225 -15.69 14.56 -1.44
C PHE A 225 -14.31 15.18 -1.67
N ILE A 226 -13.98 15.56 -2.91
CA ILE A 226 -12.68 16.17 -3.24
C ILE A 226 -12.45 17.46 -2.48
N LYS A 227 -13.45 18.33 -2.40
CA LYS A 227 -13.38 19.59 -1.66
C LYS A 227 -13.08 19.34 -0.18
N ARG A 228 -13.81 18.42 0.47
CA ARG A 228 -13.62 18.08 1.89
C ARG A 228 -12.31 17.34 2.13
N LEU A 229 -11.91 16.45 1.23
CA LEU A 229 -10.61 15.79 1.29
C LEU A 229 -9.47 16.80 1.30
N ASP A 230 -9.48 17.76 0.36
CA ASP A 230 -8.44 18.79 0.28
C ASP A 230 -8.41 19.67 1.52
N TYR A 231 -9.57 20.04 2.03
CA TYR A 231 -9.73 20.89 3.21
C TYR A 231 -9.26 20.22 4.51
N LEU A 232 -9.57 18.95 4.69
CA LEU A 232 -9.27 18.20 5.93
C LEU A 232 -7.86 17.62 5.96
N THR A 233 -7.21 17.48 4.80
CA THR A 233 -5.90 16.83 4.73
C THR A 233 -4.76 17.85 4.62
N HIS A 234 -3.73 17.64 5.43
CA HIS A 234 -2.55 18.49 5.42
C HIS A 234 -1.29 17.63 5.56
N THR A 235 -0.28 17.94 4.75
CA THR A 235 1.03 17.32 4.81
C THR A 235 2.10 18.40 4.99
N ASN A 236 3.10 18.08 5.81
CA ASN A 236 4.25 18.95 6.01
C ASN A 236 5.52 18.13 5.81
N TYR A 237 6.18 18.30 4.67
CA TYR A 237 7.41 17.63 4.32
C TYR A 237 8.58 18.61 4.39
N ASN A 238 9.66 18.19 5.04
CA ASN A 238 10.90 18.97 5.04
C ASN A 238 11.64 18.76 3.71
N LYS A 239 11.82 19.82 2.95
CA LYS A 239 12.49 19.83 1.64
C LYS A 239 13.97 20.20 1.68
N GLU A 240 14.44 20.74 2.81
CA GLU A 240 15.78 21.27 2.96
C GLU A 240 16.78 20.27 3.54
N ASP A 241 16.29 19.18 4.16
CA ASP A 241 17.13 18.13 4.70
C ASP A 241 17.73 17.23 3.62
N ASP A 242 18.69 16.41 4.00
CA ASP A 242 19.22 15.35 3.16
C ASP A 242 18.13 14.38 2.70
N PHE A 243 18.24 13.90 1.47
CA PHE A 243 17.21 13.06 0.87
C PHE A 243 17.08 11.70 1.54
N ILE A 244 15.83 11.34 1.87
CA ILE A 244 15.40 10.00 2.25
C ILE A 244 14.17 9.62 1.44
N GLY A 245 14.25 8.52 0.71
CA GLY A 245 13.13 7.93 -0.02
C GLY A 245 12.87 6.49 0.41
N LYS A 246 11.62 6.04 0.38
CA LYS A 246 11.22 4.65 0.67
C LYS A 246 10.82 3.92 -0.60
N VAL A 247 11.45 2.79 -0.87
CA VAL A 247 11.10 1.89 -1.98
C VAL A 247 9.85 1.10 -1.61
N TYR A 248 8.78 1.21 -2.39
CA TYR A 248 7.55 0.47 -2.13
C TYR A 248 7.18 -0.53 -3.24
N LYS A 249 7.73 -0.34 -4.46
CA LYS A 249 7.42 -1.18 -5.61
C LYS A 249 8.62 -1.25 -6.54
N VAL A 250 8.81 -2.39 -7.18
CA VAL A 250 9.78 -2.61 -8.26
C VAL A 250 9.02 -3.23 -9.42
N LYS A 251 9.26 -2.76 -10.63
CA LYS A 251 8.78 -3.36 -11.89
C LYS A 251 9.92 -3.49 -12.88
N TYR A 252 9.76 -4.36 -13.87
CA TYR A 252 10.61 -4.38 -15.05
C TYR A 252 9.77 -3.97 -16.25
N ASP A 253 10.29 -3.02 -17.04
CA ASP A 253 9.66 -2.57 -18.28
C ASP A 253 9.76 -3.63 -19.40
N ASP A 254 9.17 -3.37 -20.56
CA ASP A 254 9.19 -4.28 -21.71
C ASP A 254 10.62 -4.51 -22.24
N ASN A 255 11.54 -3.61 -21.98
CA ASN A 255 12.96 -3.72 -22.31
C ASN A 255 13.78 -4.43 -21.22
N LYS A 256 13.12 -4.95 -20.17
CA LYS A 256 13.72 -5.57 -18.98
C LYS A 256 14.57 -4.61 -18.14
N ASN A 257 14.39 -3.31 -18.28
CA ASN A 257 14.99 -2.34 -17.37
C ASN A 257 14.23 -2.33 -16.04
N ARG A 258 14.99 -2.29 -14.97
CA ARG A 258 14.43 -2.22 -13.63
C ARG A 258 13.97 -0.79 -13.31
N VAL A 259 12.71 -0.68 -12.91
CA VAL A 259 12.05 0.57 -12.48
C VAL A 259 11.73 0.47 -11.00
N THR A 260 12.34 1.32 -10.19
CA THR A 260 12.20 1.33 -8.74
C THR A 260 11.33 2.51 -8.32
N TYR A 261 10.16 2.22 -7.75
CA TYR A 261 9.19 3.24 -7.30
C TYR A 261 9.47 3.64 -5.85
N ILE A 262 9.54 4.94 -5.63
CA ILE A 262 10.02 5.55 -4.38
C ILE A 262 9.05 6.64 -3.95
N LYS A 263 8.78 6.70 -2.64
CA LYS A 263 8.17 7.86 -1.97
C LYS A 263 9.27 8.69 -1.33
N ALA A 264 9.41 9.95 -1.72
CA ALA A 264 10.29 10.89 -1.04
C ALA A 264 9.71 11.25 0.34
N LEU A 265 10.45 10.97 1.39
CA LEU A 265 10.02 11.24 2.78
C LEU A 265 10.55 12.57 3.28
N GLN A 266 11.75 12.95 2.88
CA GLN A 266 12.35 14.26 3.14
C GLN A 266 13.39 14.63 2.07
N GLY A 267 13.80 15.90 2.03
CA GLY A 267 14.81 16.43 1.15
C GLY A 267 14.41 16.54 -0.32
N SER A 268 15.39 16.60 -1.19
CA SER A 268 15.23 16.54 -2.65
C SER A 268 16.34 15.71 -3.26
N ILE A 269 16.11 15.21 -4.49
CA ILE A 269 17.08 14.42 -5.23
C ILE A 269 17.00 14.74 -6.72
N LYS A 270 18.14 14.73 -7.38
CA LYS A 270 18.31 15.10 -8.80
C LYS A 270 18.88 13.97 -9.62
N VAL A 271 18.63 14.05 -10.92
CA VAL A 271 19.34 13.22 -11.90
C VAL A 271 20.84 13.48 -11.79
N LYS A 272 21.63 12.40 -11.78
CA LYS A 272 23.08 12.31 -11.55
C LYS A 272 23.53 12.35 -10.10
N ASP A 273 22.66 12.54 -9.14
CA ASP A 273 23.01 12.36 -7.74
C ASP A 273 23.37 10.90 -7.44
N GLU A 274 24.16 10.71 -6.41
CA GLU A 274 24.54 9.40 -5.90
C GLU A 274 23.67 9.03 -4.70
N VAL A 275 23.32 7.75 -4.58
CA VAL A 275 22.49 7.23 -3.52
C VAL A 275 23.07 5.98 -2.89
N ASN A 276 22.78 5.79 -1.60
CA ASN A 276 23.09 4.59 -0.82
C ASN A 276 21.78 3.93 -0.37
N TYR A 277 21.88 2.71 0.15
CA TYR A 277 20.73 1.92 0.62
C TYR A 277 20.84 1.61 2.12
N SER A 278 19.67 1.52 2.77
CA SER A 278 19.59 1.19 4.20
C SER A 278 20.01 -0.25 4.51
N GLN A 279 19.71 -1.18 3.59
CA GLN A 279 20.05 -2.59 3.68
C GLN A 279 20.98 -2.95 2.53
N GLY A 280 22.13 -3.54 2.84
CA GLY A 280 23.09 -3.98 1.83
C GLY A 280 24.52 -3.54 2.12
N ASN A 281 25.44 -4.02 1.31
CA ASN A 281 26.82 -3.55 1.28
C ASN A 281 26.83 -2.07 0.87
N ASN A 282 27.81 -1.29 1.30
CA ASN A 282 27.95 0.15 0.98
C ASN A 282 28.11 0.36 -0.54
N VAL A 283 27.06 0.07 -1.28
CA VAL A 283 27.01 0.24 -2.73
C VAL A 283 26.39 1.62 -2.97
N THR A 284 27.14 2.46 -3.66
CA THR A 284 26.67 3.76 -4.12
C THR A 284 26.29 3.64 -5.59
N GLU A 285 25.08 4.02 -5.93
CA GLU A 285 24.58 4.02 -7.31
C GLU A 285 24.21 5.43 -7.74
N LYS A 286 24.38 5.69 -9.04
CA LYS A 286 24.07 6.99 -9.64
C LYS A 286 22.71 6.96 -10.30
N ILE A 287 21.93 8.02 -10.09
CA ILE A 287 20.61 8.19 -10.70
C ILE A 287 20.76 8.58 -12.16
N ASN A 288 20.23 7.76 -13.06
CA ASN A 288 20.27 8.02 -14.49
C ASN A 288 19.02 8.79 -14.96
N GLU A 289 17.85 8.44 -14.48
CA GLU A 289 16.57 9.02 -14.87
C GLU A 289 15.58 8.98 -13.71
N ILE A 290 14.81 10.05 -13.57
CA ILE A 290 13.71 10.16 -12.62
C ILE A 290 12.43 10.38 -13.42
N SER A 291 11.39 9.58 -13.11
CA SER A 291 10.10 9.63 -13.81
C SER A 291 8.93 9.67 -12.83
N ILE A 292 7.95 10.52 -13.09
CA ILE A 292 6.68 10.53 -12.38
C ILE A 292 5.66 9.79 -13.24
N TYR A 293 5.14 8.69 -12.73
CA TYR A 293 4.16 7.87 -13.42
C TYR A 293 2.74 8.36 -13.19
N ASN A 294 1.95 8.30 -14.25
CA ASN A 294 0.51 8.52 -14.23
C ASN A 294 -0.14 7.38 -15.03
N SER A 295 -0.46 6.30 -14.33
CA SER A 295 -0.81 5.02 -14.92
C SER A 295 0.34 4.49 -15.82
N ASN A 296 0.08 4.12 -17.08
CA ASN A 296 1.10 3.67 -18.04
C ASN A 296 1.98 4.80 -18.62
N ASN A 297 1.56 6.06 -18.47
CA ASN A 297 2.33 7.18 -18.96
C ASN A 297 3.29 7.67 -17.87
N TYR A 298 4.42 8.20 -18.28
CA TYR A 298 5.32 8.86 -17.36
C TYR A 298 5.89 10.16 -17.93
N THR A 299 6.34 11.00 -17.04
CA THR A 299 7.03 12.26 -17.38
C THR A 299 8.38 12.24 -16.70
N SER A 300 9.46 12.36 -17.50
CA SER A 300 10.82 12.50 -16.96
C SER A 300 11.01 13.88 -16.35
N VAL A 301 11.61 13.92 -15.17
CA VAL A 301 11.88 15.15 -14.41
C VAL A 301 13.35 15.17 -13.97
N ASN A 302 13.89 16.37 -13.77
CA ASN A 302 15.28 16.52 -13.36
C ASN A 302 15.47 16.44 -11.84
N GLU A 303 14.44 16.75 -11.07
CA GLU A 303 14.48 16.84 -9.62
C GLU A 303 13.11 16.48 -9.03
N VAL A 304 13.10 15.86 -7.87
CA VAL A 304 11.91 15.56 -7.07
C VAL A 304 12.14 15.95 -5.62
N TYR A 305 11.04 16.29 -4.94
CA TYR A 305 11.05 16.83 -3.59
C TYR A 305 10.26 15.92 -2.63
N ALA A 306 10.51 16.12 -1.34
CA ALA A 306 9.77 15.44 -0.28
C ALA A 306 8.26 15.52 -0.49
N GLY A 307 7.60 14.38 -0.26
CA GLY A 307 6.16 14.17 -0.48
C GLY A 307 5.79 13.71 -1.89
N GLU A 308 6.72 13.67 -2.85
CA GLU A 308 6.46 13.17 -4.20
C GLU A 308 6.63 11.65 -4.29
N VAL A 309 5.86 11.03 -5.19
CA VAL A 309 5.98 9.61 -5.54
C VAL A 309 6.49 9.54 -6.97
N PHE A 310 7.61 8.86 -7.16
CA PHE A 310 8.35 8.83 -8.43
C PHE A 310 9.05 7.49 -8.62
N ALA A 311 9.65 7.29 -9.77
CA ALA A 311 10.43 6.10 -10.06
C ALA A 311 11.81 6.47 -10.60
N ILE A 312 12.78 5.61 -10.30
CA ILE A 312 14.15 5.69 -10.82
C ILE A 312 14.43 4.45 -11.67
N CYS A 313 14.97 4.66 -12.87
CA CYS A 313 15.45 3.59 -13.72
C CYS A 313 16.91 3.27 -13.40
N GLY A 314 17.23 1.97 -13.28
CA GLY A 314 18.61 1.48 -13.22
C GLY A 314 19.20 1.31 -11.83
N LEU A 315 18.44 1.46 -10.74
CA LEU A 315 18.90 1.05 -9.42
C LEU A 315 18.89 -0.49 -9.33
N SER A 316 20.09 -1.10 -9.25
CA SER A 316 20.23 -2.57 -9.34
C SER A 316 20.01 -3.27 -8.00
N GLU A 317 20.45 -2.64 -6.90
CA GLU A 317 20.48 -3.24 -5.57
C GLU A 317 19.27 -2.90 -4.69
N ALA A 318 18.51 -1.85 -5.05
CA ALA A 318 17.36 -1.40 -4.27
C ALA A 318 16.29 -2.49 -4.13
N LYS A 319 15.91 -2.85 -2.92
CA LYS A 319 14.84 -3.83 -2.65
C LYS A 319 13.59 -3.13 -2.13
N ILE A 320 12.44 -3.76 -2.31
CA ILE A 320 11.20 -3.28 -1.73
C ILE A 320 11.32 -3.24 -0.21
N GLY A 321 10.99 -2.09 0.38
CA GLY A 321 11.14 -1.81 1.82
C GLY A 321 12.45 -1.11 2.19
N ASP A 322 13.42 -1.01 1.28
CA ASP A 322 14.64 -0.25 1.52
C ASP A 322 14.39 1.25 1.57
N PHE A 323 15.29 1.94 2.27
CA PHE A 323 15.42 3.39 2.15
C PHE A 323 16.57 3.72 1.18
N VAL A 324 16.30 4.64 0.28
CA VAL A 324 17.27 5.29 -0.62
C VAL A 324 17.69 6.59 0.03
N LEU A 325 19.00 6.79 0.21
CA LEU A 325 19.57 7.81 1.07
C LEU A 325 20.59 8.64 0.31
N SER A 326 20.67 9.94 0.60
CA SER A 326 21.86 10.73 0.24
C SER A 326 23.12 10.14 0.88
N PRO A 327 24.29 10.22 0.23
CA PRO A 327 25.53 9.61 0.72
C PRO A 327 25.97 10.10 2.11
N ASN A 328 25.55 11.31 2.50
CA ASN A 328 25.92 11.94 3.78
C ASN A 328 25.14 11.39 4.98
N ILE A 329 24.06 10.64 4.76
CA ILE A 329 23.24 10.12 5.85
C ILE A 329 23.87 8.85 6.44
N SER A 330 24.19 8.90 7.74
CA SER A 330 24.62 7.70 8.47
C SER A 330 23.43 6.82 8.80
N LYS A 331 23.62 5.48 8.75
CA LYS A 331 22.59 4.46 9.06
C LYS A 331 21.96 4.62 10.48
N VAL A 332 22.65 5.29 11.39
CA VAL A 332 22.20 5.52 12.79
C VAL A 332 20.94 6.41 12.85
N ASN A 333 20.73 7.31 11.89
CA ASN A 333 19.55 8.18 11.89
C ASN A 333 18.25 7.49 11.41
N LEU A 334 18.36 6.29 10.83
CA LEU A 334 17.21 5.53 10.33
C LEU A 334 16.39 4.85 11.44
N ASP A 335 16.97 4.68 12.64
CA ASP A 335 16.26 4.09 13.78
C ASP A 335 15.02 4.89 14.20
N LYS A 336 14.97 6.18 13.90
CA LYS A 336 13.81 7.03 14.12
C LYS A 336 12.70 6.80 13.07
N LEU A 337 13.05 6.22 11.91
CA LEU A 337 12.15 5.91 10.81
C LEU A 337 11.68 4.43 10.83
N LYS A 338 11.97 3.68 11.91
CA LYS A 338 11.59 2.26 12.06
C LYS A 338 10.08 2.06 11.94
N VAL A 339 9.60 2.06 10.72
CA VAL A 339 8.40 1.33 10.36
C VAL A 339 8.79 -0.15 10.34
N LYS A 340 8.09 -0.98 11.11
CA LYS A 340 8.29 -2.44 11.07
C LYS A 340 8.18 -2.91 9.61
N ASN A 341 9.30 -3.34 9.01
CA ASN A 341 9.34 -3.83 7.62
C ASN A 341 8.76 -5.25 7.46
N SER A 342 8.24 -5.87 8.53
CA SER A 342 7.60 -7.17 8.44
C SER A 342 6.17 -7.03 7.96
N LEU A 343 5.85 -7.63 6.82
CA LEU A 343 4.47 -7.78 6.35
C LEU A 343 3.67 -8.60 7.37
N ASP A 344 2.44 -8.17 7.68
CA ASP A 344 1.50 -8.95 8.51
C ASP A 344 0.97 -10.16 7.74
N ARG A 345 0.82 -9.99 6.43
CA ARG A 345 0.31 -11.02 5.54
C ARG A 345 1.46 -11.65 4.77
N VAL A 346 1.82 -12.86 5.18
CA VAL A 346 2.80 -13.69 4.47
C VAL A 346 2.08 -14.85 3.80
N PRO A 347 2.52 -15.30 2.62
CA PRO A 347 1.97 -16.48 1.97
C PRO A 347 2.03 -17.70 2.87
N THR A 348 0.96 -18.49 2.85
CA THR A 348 0.84 -19.72 3.63
C THR A 348 0.80 -20.98 2.77
N LEU A 349 0.80 -20.82 1.45
CA LEU A 349 0.78 -21.91 0.50
C LEU A 349 2.11 -21.97 -0.24
N LYS A 350 2.57 -23.20 -0.52
CA LYS A 350 3.70 -23.50 -1.37
C LYS A 350 3.22 -24.31 -2.57
N SER A 351 3.73 -24.01 -3.76
CA SER A 351 3.40 -24.77 -4.97
C SER A 351 4.64 -24.95 -5.83
N LYS A 352 4.73 -26.08 -6.52
CA LYS A 352 5.75 -26.38 -7.50
C LYS A 352 5.39 -25.78 -8.85
N VAL A 353 6.36 -25.22 -9.54
CA VAL A 353 6.23 -24.75 -10.93
C VAL A 353 6.45 -25.93 -11.87
N ILE A 354 5.48 -26.19 -12.74
CA ILE A 354 5.51 -27.26 -13.75
C ILE A 354 5.59 -26.59 -15.12
N PHE A 355 6.54 -26.98 -15.94
CA PHE A 355 6.76 -26.46 -17.28
C PHE A 355 7.26 -27.56 -18.22
N ASP A 356 7.23 -27.29 -19.53
CA ASP A 356 7.66 -28.25 -20.55
C ASP A 356 9.16 -28.59 -20.40
N ASN A 357 9.49 -29.87 -20.42
CA ASN A 357 10.88 -30.38 -20.29
C ASN A 357 11.83 -29.91 -21.40
N SER A 358 11.30 -29.39 -22.51
CA SER A 358 12.11 -28.80 -23.57
C SER A 358 12.71 -27.44 -23.21
N LEU A 359 12.16 -26.77 -22.19
CA LEU A 359 12.66 -25.49 -21.72
C LEU A 359 13.87 -25.65 -20.80
N ASN A 360 14.82 -24.71 -20.94
CA ASN A 360 15.97 -24.68 -20.05
C ASN A 360 15.53 -24.18 -18.66
N ILE A 361 15.71 -24.98 -17.63
CA ILE A 361 15.33 -24.70 -16.26
C ILE A 361 15.97 -23.41 -15.71
N ARG A 362 17.19 -23.07 -16.15
CA ARG A 362 17.87 -21.83 -15.72
C ARG A 362 17.15 -20.59 -16.25
N ASP A 363 16.64 -20.66 -17.47
CA ASP A 363 15.91 -19.55 -18.07
C ASP A 363 14.55 -19.35 -17.34
N VAL A 364 13.84 -20.45 -17.09
CA VAL A 364 12.58 -20.44 -16.32
C VAL A 364 12.81 -19.89 -14.91
N LEU A 365 13.85 -20.38 -14.23
CA LEU A 365 14.22 -19.87 -12.90
C LEU A 365 14.56 -18.37 -12.93
N GLY A 366 15.27 -17.92 -13.97
CA GLY A 366 15.57 -16.51 -14.19
C GLY A 366 14.30 -15.65 -14.33
N TYR A 367 13.27 -16.13 -15.04
CA TYR A 367 11.97 -15.44 -15.14
C TYR A 367 11.26 -15.35 -13.79
N PHE A 368 11.28 -16.42 -13.01
CA PHE A 368 10.69 -16.42 -11.68
C PHE A 368 11.45 -15.53 -10.69
N TYR A 369 12.76 -15.37 -10.81
CA TYR A 369 13.53 -14.40 -10.01
C TYR A 369 13.18 -12.95 -10.38
N ILE A 370 12.90 -12.64 -11.65
CA ILE A 370 12.38 -11.33 -12.06
C ILE A 370 11.05 -11.06 -11.34
N LEU A 371 10.12 -12.02 -11.38
CA LEU A 371 8.84 -11.90 -10.70
C LEU A 371 8.98 -11.80 -9.17
N ASN A 372 9.96 -12.52 -8.59
CA ASN A 372 10.26 -12.42 -7.16
C ASN A 372 10.82 -11.06 -6.75
N ASN A 373 11.55 -10.38 -7.60
CA ASN A 373 11.99 -9.01 -7.34
C ASN A 373 10.83 -8.01 -7.36
N GLU A 374 9.81 -8.24 -8.19
CA GLU A 374 8.60 -7.43 -8.25
C GLU A 374 7.64 -7.77 -7.10
N GLU A 375 7.54 -9.04 -6.73
CA GLU A 375 6.72 -9.57 -5.65
C GLU A 375 7.52 -10.50 -4.74
N PRO A 376 8.25 -9.94 -3.75
CA PRO A 376 9.10 -10.75 -2.85
C PRO A 376 8.32 -11.81 -2.04
N ALA A 377 7.01 -11.62 -1.88
CA ALA A 377 6.17 -12.59 -1.19
C ALA A 377 6.06 -13.93 -1.94
N LEU A 378 6.39 -13.99 -3.24
CA LEU A 378 6.48 -15.23 -4.00
C LEU A 378 7.56 -16.17 -3.46
N ASN A 379 8.59 -15.63 -2.80
CA ASN A 379 9.68 -16.40 -2.19
C ASN A 379 10.11 -17.58 -3.05
N VAL A 380 10.61 -17.29 -4.25
CA VAL A 380 11.03 -18.30 -5.24
C VAL A 380 12.23 -19.07 -4.71
N VAL A 381 12.09 -20.38 -4.59
CA VAL A 381 13.13 -21.28 -4.08
C VAL A 381 13.48 -22.31 -5.14
N TRP A 382 14.77 -22.46 -5.41
CA TRP A 382 15.31 -23.56 -6.19
C TRP A 382 15.68 -24.71 -5.25
N ASP A 383 15.05 -25.88 -5.44
CA ASP A 383 15.42 -27.11 -4.72
C ASP A 383 16.45 -27.89 -5.55
N GLU A 384 17.69 -27.90 -5.09
CA GLU A 384 18.78 -28.57 -5.77
C GLU A 384 18.64 -30.10 -5.79
N THR A 385 18.00 -30.66 -4.77
CA THR A 385 17.84 -32.12 -4.62
C THR A 385 16.77 -32.64 -5.58
N LEU A 386 15.64 -31.98 -5.60
CA LEU A 386 14.48 -32.31 -6.43
C LEU A 386 14.58 -31.73 -7.84
N LYS A 387 15.49 -30.77 -8.07
CA LYS A 387 15.61 -29.98 -9.31
C LYS A 387 14.27 -29.31 -9.67
N GLU A 388 13.63 -28.70 -8.69
CA GLU A 388 12.31 -28.11 -8.78
C GLU A 388 12.34 -26.64 -8.40
N ILE A 389 11.48 -25.85 -9.07
CA ILE A 389 11.20 -24.46 -8.69
C ILE A 389 9.93 -24.47 -7.83
N HIS A 390 10.04 -23.93 -6.63
CA HIS A 390 8.93 -23.75 -5.72
C HIS A 390 8.65 -22.26 -5.50
N ILE A 391 7.38 -21.93 -5.36
CA ILE A 391 6.93 -20.59 -5.05
C ILE A 391 5.95 -20.60 -3.89
N HIS A 392 5.87 -19.48 -3.18
CA HIS A 392 4.83 -19.24 -2.18
C HIS A 392 3.67 -18.46 -2.80
N ALA A 393 2.45 -18.69 -2.31
CA ALA A 393 1.26 -17.99 -2.75
C ALA A 393 0.31 -17.72 -1.59
N MET A 394 -0.46 -16.65 -1.73
CA MET A 394 -1.55 -16.29 -0.81
C MET A 394 -2.80 -17.12 -1.08
N GLY A 395 -3.07 -17.44 -2.36
CA GLY A 395 -4.26 -18.17 -2.78
C GLY A 395 -4.20 -18.64 -4.23
N LYS A 396 -5.25 -19.36 -4.64
CA LYS A 396 -5.35 -19.94 -5.99
C LYS A 396 -5.49 -18.86 -7.08
N ILE A 397 -6.16 -17.76 -6.80
CA ILE A 397 -6.35 -16.68 -7.77
C ILE A 397 -5.01 -16.05 -8.11
N GLN A 398 -4.11 -15.89 -7.13
CA GLN A 398 -2.75 -15.41 -7.39
C GLN A 398 -1.98 -16.34 -8.35
N LEU A 399 -2.08 -17.66 -8.19
CA LEU A 399 -1.42 -18.64 -9.08
C LEU A 399 -1.99 -18.58 -10.51
N GLU A 400 -3.30 -18.46 -10.67
CA GLU A 400 -3.92 -18.32 -11.98
C GLU A 400 -3.46 -17.04 -12.71
N ILE A 401 -3.35 -15.94 -11.97
CA ILE A 401 -2.85 -14.67 -12.50
C ILE A 401 -1.37 -14.78 -12.85
N LEU A 402 -0.58 -15.39 -11.98
CA LEU A 402 0.86 -15.61 -12.22
C LEU A 402 1.09 -16.44 -13.48
N LYS A 403 0.27 -17.48 -13.72
CA LYS A 403 0.30 -18.25 -14.97
C LYS A 403 0.08 -17.35 -16.20
N ALA A 404 -0.93 -16.48 -16.16
CA ALA A 404 -1.21 -15.57 -17.24
C ALA A 404 -0.09 -14.51 -17.43
N ILE A 405 0.50 -14.00 -16.36
CA ILE A 405 1.65 -13.08 -16.40
C ILE A 405 2.84 -13.74 -17.08
N VAL A 406 3.19 -14.97 -16.67
CA VAL A 406 4.31 -15.74 -17.24
C VAL A 406 4.09 -15.98 -18.72
N LYS A 407 2.87 -16.35 -19.14
CA LYS A 407 2.52 -16.54 -20.55
C LYS A 407 2.66 -15.25 -21.35
N ASN A 408 2.10 -14.17 -20.86
CA ASN A 408 2.08 -12.89 -21.60
C ASN A 408 3.47 -12.25 -21.69
N ARG A 409 4.29 -12.38 -20.64
CA ARG A 409 5.56 -11.66 -20.52
C ARG A 409 6.75 -12.43 -21.08
N PHE A 410 6.77 -13.75 -20.86
CA PHE A 410 7.91 -14.60 -21.22
C PHE A 410 7.57 -15.59 -22.34
N ASN A 411 6.30 -15.61 -22.78
CA ASN A 411 5.80 -16.52 -23.83
C ASN A 411 6.04 -18.01 -23.55
N ILE A 412 6.02 -18.41 -22.27
CA ILE A 412 6.10 -19.80 -21.85
C ILE A 412 4.83 -20.22 -21.13
N ASP A 413 4.48 -21.49 -21.26
CA ASP A 413 3.36 -22.08 -20.53
C ASP A 413 3.87 -22.75 -19.26
N VAL A 414 3.26 -22.42 -18.14
CA VAL A 414 3.53 -23.02 -16.83
C VAL A 414 2.23 -23.47 -16.18
N GLU A 415 2.32 -24.52 -15.38
CA GLU A 415 1.28 -24.98 -14.47
C GLU A 415 1.81 -24.95 -13.04
N PHE A 416 0.90 -24.92 -12.08
CA PHE A 416 1.26 -25.00 -10.68
C PHE A 416 0.75 -26.32 -10.09
N GLY A 417 1.61 -26.99 -9.36
CA GLY A 417 1.26 -28.21 -8.64
C GLY A 417 0.22 -27.97 -7.54
N PRO A 418 -0.22 -29.03 -6.88
CA PRO A 418 -1.08 -28.90 -5.71
C PRO A 418 -0.47 -27.95 -4.68
N CYS A 419 -1.31 -27.06 -4.11
CA CYS A 419 -0.85 -26.20 -3.04
C CYS A 419 -0.66 -26.99 -1.75
N GLU A 420 0.51 -26.87 -1.17
CA GLU A 420 0.86 -27.40 0.13
C GLU A 420 0.84 -26.28 1.18
N ILE A 421 0.35 -26.60 2.38
CA ILE A 421 0.36 -25.60 3.47
C ILE A 421 1.77 -25.52 4.03
N LEU A 422 2.28 -24.30 4.18
CA LEU A 422 3.55 -24.03 4.84
C LEU A 422 3.37 -24.15 6.36
N TYR A 423 3.78 -25.29 6.89
CA TYR A 423 3.83 -25.49 8.33
C TYR A 423 5.06 -24.81 8.91
N LYS A 424 4.91 -24.21 10.08
CA LYS A 424 6.02 -23.73 10.92
C LYS A 424 6.14 -24.67 12.10
N GLU A 425 7.35 -25.05 12.42
CA GLU A 425 7.66 -25.91 13.56
C GLU A 425 8.32 -25.09 14.67
N THR A 426 8.16 -25.52 15.88
CA THR A 426 8.85 -24.99 17.06
C THR A 426 9.13 -26.13 18.02
N ILE A 427 10.03 -25.90 18.96
CA ILE A 427 10.33 -26.84 20.03
C ILE A 427 9.53 -26.49 21.29
N GLU A 428 9.09 -27.49 22.04
CA GLU A 428 8.37 -27.30 23.31
C GLU A 428 9.30 -27.24 24.50
N SER A 429 10.49 -27.88 24.42
CA SER A 429 11.47 -27.95 25.48
C SER A 429 12.88 -27.74 24.94
N GLU A 430 13.80 -27.39 25.84
CA GLU A 430 15.22 -27.31 25.55
C GLU A 430 15.74 -28.65 24.98
N THR A 431 16.54 -28.55 23.92
CA THR A 431 17.22 -29.71 23.33
C THR A 431 18.66 -29.37 22.97
N ILE A 432 19.52 -30.37 22.96
CA ILE A 432 20.93 -30.23 22.61
C ILE A 432 21.23 -31.11 21.41
N GLY A 433 21.78 -30.48 20.36
CA GLY A 433 22.28 -31.15 19.17
C GLY A 433 23.80 -31.19 19.14
N TYR A 434 24.36 -32.29 18.68
CA TYR A 434 25.80 -32.50 18.53
C TYR A 434 26.13 -32.69 17.08
N GLY A 435 27.04 -31.87 16.55
CA GLY A 435 27.58 -32.01 15.21
C GLY A 435 29.05 -32.37 15.26
N HIS A 436 29.44 -33.41 14.56
CA HIS A 436 30.84 -33.85 14.46
C HIS A 436 31.25 -33.94 12.98
N PHE A 437 32.43 -33.40 12.70
CA PHE A 437 32.98 -33.40 11.33
C PHE A 437 34.48 -33.66 11.36
N GLU A 438 34.91 -34.74 10.77
CA GLU A 438 36.33 -35.20 10.78
C GLU A 438 36.79 -35.68 9.40
N PRO A 439 36.83 -34.85 8.34
CA PRO A 439 37.40 -35.23 7.07
C PRO A 439 38.89 -34.87 6.99
N LEU A 440 39.70 -35.79 6.50
CA LEU A 440 41.09 -35.58 6.07
C LEU A 440 42.00 -34.88 7.13
N GLY A 441 41.82 -35.20 8.41
CA GLY A 441 42.63 -34.66 9.49
C GLY A 441 42.17 -33.29 10.03
N HIS A 442 41.04 -32.81 9.60
CA HIS A 442 40.38 -31.64 10.18
C HIS A 442 39.29 -32.10 11.17
N TYR A 443 39.36 -31.66 12.39
CA TYR A 443 38.38 -32.00 13.43
C TYR A 443 37.55 -30.76 13.76
N ALA A 444 36.23 -30.90 13.73
CA ALA A 444 35.30 -29.88 14.28
C ALA A 444 34.15 -30.57 15.01
N GLU A 445 33.88 -30.16 16.21
CA GLU A 445 32.75 -30.59 17.01
C GLU A 445 31.96 -29.37 17.48
N VAL A 446 30.65 -29.39 17.27
CA VAL A 446 29.75 -28.31 17.65
C VAL A 446 28.62 -28.87 18.50
N HIS A 447 28.43 -28.28 19.65
CA HIS A 447 27.30 -28.55 20.54
C HIS A 447 26.37 -27.35 20.50
N LEU A 448 25.14 -27.53 20.01
CA LEU A 448 24.14 -26.49 19.95
C LEU A 448 23.03 -26.79 20.97
N ARG A 449 22.80 -25.86 21.88
CA ARG A 449 21.66 -25.88 22.77
C ARG A 449 20.58 -24.97 22.22
N ILE A 450 19.37 -25.51 21.93
CA ILE A 450 18.23 -24.76 21.42
C ILE A 450 17.19 -24.69 22.52
N THR A 451 16.79 -23.48 22.87
CA THR A 451 15.75 -23.22 23.88
C THR A 451 14.52 -22.57 23.24
N PRO A 452 13.30 -22.92 23.71
CA PRO A 452 12.09 -22.23 23.26
C PRO A 452 12.16 -20.74 23.59
N SER A 453 11.62 -19.90 22.70
CA SER A 453 11.46 -18.48 22.93
C SER A 453 10.02 -18.05 22.63
N ASP A 454 9.68 -16.78 22.89
CA ASP A 454 8.35 -16.26 22.65
C ASP A 454 7.96 -16.37 21.16
N ARG A 455 6.66 -16.57 20.89
CA ARG A 455 6.15 -16.64 19.52
C ARG A 455 6.49 -15.37 18.76
N ASN A 456 7.00 -15.53 17.54
CA ASN A 456 7.45 -14.46 16.64
C ASN A 456 8.70 -13.69 17.08
N SER A 457 9.44 -14.15 18.09
CA SER A 457 10.73 -13.56 18.47
C SER A 457 11.85 -13.81 17.46
N GLY A 458 11.64 -14.75 16.51
CA GLY A 458 12.66 -15.16 15.55
C GLY A 458 13.67 -16.13 16.16
N ILE A 459 14.88 -16.16 15.60
CA ILE A 459 16.01 -16.95 16.09
C ILE A 459 17.05 -15.96 16.60
N SER A 460 17.49 -16.12 17.86
CA SER A 460 18.60 -15.40 18.45
C SER A 460 19.75 -16.36 18.74
N PHE A 461 20.98 -15.88 18.59
CA PHE A 461 22.21 -16.61 18.90
C PHE A 461 22.93 -15.86 20.02
N ASP A 462 23.39 -16.61 21.02
CA ASP A 462 24.28 -16.15 22.08
C ASP A 462 25.70 -16.66 21.85
#